data_4f67baa64b163ba9bd302076e9d9955d
#
_entry.id   4f67baa64b163ba9bd302076e9d9955d
#
_cell.length_a   1.000
_cell.length_b   1.000
_cell.length_c   1.000
_cell.angle_alpha   90.00
_cell.angle_beta   90.00
_cell.angle_gamma   90.00
#
_symmetry.space_group_name_H-M   'P 1'
#
loop_
_entity.id
_entity.type
_entity.pdbx_description
1 polymer ?
#
loop_
_entity_poly.entity_id
_entity_poly.type
_entity_poly.pdbx_seq_one_letter_code
_entity_poly.pdbx_strand_id
1 'polypeptide(L)'
;SEKVITEFADYFYKSTNYPMRFAIYRMYKLMLAISIHRVKNGHFIDLPNHFYQDYYPVLMNLPDFEDKLAYFSQQFGLEMTPDIVAQIFISFLQNDIFLDPQQFFDSLNKNDESRCSYQLLSQILERLSKAFNIKFANHDELIWHLHNTAYFERQETFSTPLLFEQKGIT
;
A
#
# COMPACT_ATOMS: atom_id res chain seq x y z
N SER A 1 -7.43 -14.38 -14.92
CA SER A 1 -6.43 -15.45 -14.82
C SER A 1 -5.30 -15.04 -13.90
N GLU A 2 -4.59 -16.00 -13.29
CA GLU A 2 -3.46 -15.74 -12.38
C GLU A 2 -2.37 -14.88 -13.04
N LYS A 3 -2.12 -15.09 -14.33
CA LYS A 3 -1.18 -14.29 -15.12
C LYS A 3 -1.51 -12.80 -15.07
N VAL A 4 -2.77 -12.42 -15.30
CA VAL A 4 -3.19 -11.01 -15.31
C VAL A 4 -3.09 -10.39 -13.91
N ILE A 5 -3.42 -11.15 -12.86
CA ILE A 5 -3.24 -10.71 -11.47
C ILE A 5 -1.75 -10.46 -11.16
N THR A 6 -0.88 -11.33 -11.66
CA THR A 6 0.57 -11.15 -11.50
C THR A 6 1.07 -9.92 -12.25
N GLU A 7 0.65 -9.71 -13.50
CA GLU A 7 0.99 -8.52 -14.29
C GLU A 7 0.53 -7.23 -13.61
N PHE A 8 -0.65 -7.25 -13.01
CA PHE A 8 -1.18 -6.11 -12.26
C PHE A 8 -0.37 -5.82 -10.99
N ALA A 9 -0.10 -6.84 -10.20
CA ALA A 9 0.73 -6.72 -9.00
C ALA A 9 2.14 -6.22 -9.35
N ASP A 10 2.76 -6.75 -10.39
CA ASP A 10 4.09 -6.34 -10.86
C ASP A 10 4.11 -4.87 -11.31
N TYR A 11 3.10 -4.46 -12.07
CA TYR A 11 2.96 -3.05 -12.48
C TYR A 11 2.94 -2.14 -11.25
N PHE A 12 2.11 -2.48 -10.26
CA PHE A 12 1.95 -1.66 -9.07
C PHE A 12 3.25 -1.56 -8.27
N TYR A 13 3.90 -2.70 -7.99
CA TYR A 13 5.18 -2.72 -7.27
C TYR A 13 6.30 -1.98 -7.98
N LYS A 14 6.40 -2.13 -9.30
CA LYS A 14 7.41 -1.41 -10.09
C LYS A 14 7.17 0.09 -10.13
N SER A 15 5.91 0.51 -10.21
CA SER A 15 5.54 1.92 -10.27
C SER A 15 5.73 2.64 -8.94
N THR A 16 5.71 1.93 -7.82
CA THR A 16 5.82 2.50 -6.48
C THR A 16 7.22 2.41 -5.88
N ASN A 17 8.20 1.84 -6.59
CA ASN A 17 9.54 1.57 -6.07
C ASN A 17 9.55 0.82 -4.72
N TYR A 18 8.53 0.02 -4.48
CA TYR A 18 8.34 -0.65 -3.21
C TYR A 18 9.32 -1.80 -3.04
N PRO A 19 9.98 -1.95 -1.87
CA PRO A 19 10.83 -3.11 -1.61
C PRO A 19 9.98 -4.37 -1.55
N MET A 20 10.04 -5.17 -2.59
CA MET A 20 9.25 -6.39 -2.72
C MET A 20 9.76 -7.47 -1.77
N ARG A 21 9.02 -7.75 -0.70
CA ARG A 21 9.19 -8.96 0.11
C ARG A 21 8.32 -10.07 -0.46
N PHE A 22 8.88 -11.24 -0.70
CA PHE A 22 8.18 -12.35 -1.37
C PHE A 22 6.87 -12.76 -0.68
N ALA A 23 6.85 -12.82 0.65
CA ALA A 23 5.66 -13.17 1.42
C ALA A 23 4.54 -12.12 1.25
N ILE A 24 4.88 -10.84 1.33
CA ILE A 24 3.94 -9.71 1.15
C ILE A 24 3.40 -9.71 -0.27
N TYR A 25 4.25 -9.90 -1.27
CA TYR A 25 3.83 -9.95 -2.66
C TYR A 25 2.84 -11.10 -2.93
N ARG A 26 3.07 -12.28 -2.35
CA ARG A 26 2.12 -13.40 -2.48
C ARG A 26 0.78 -13.08 -1.82
N MET A 27 0.81 -12.51 -0.61
CA MET A 27 -0.40 -12.09 0.09
C MET A 27 -1.15 -11.02 -0.71
N TYR A 28 -0.45 -10.03 -1.23
CA TYR A 28 -1.03 -9.00 -2.07
C TYR A 28 -1.73 -9.56 -3.31
N LYS A 29 -1.10 -10.50 -4.03
CA LYS A 29 -1.74 -11.16 -5.18
C LYS A 29 -3.02 -11.91 -4.78
N LEU A 30 -3.01 -12.57 -3.64
CA LEU A 30 -4.18 -13.27 -3.12
C LEU A 30 -5.31 -12.28 -2.77
N MET A 31 -5.00 -11.22 -2.05
CA MET A 31 -5.97 -10.18 -1.69
C MET A 31 -6.54 -9.49 -2.93
N LEU A 32 -5.71 -9.20 -3.92
CA LEU A 32 -6.12 -8.65 -5.21
C LEU A 32 -7.08 -9.59 -5.94
N ALA A 33 -6.78 -10.89 -5.99
CA ALA A 33 -7.65 -11.90 -6.60
C ALA A 33 -9.01 -11.98 -5.89
N ILE A 34 -9.01 -11.95 -4.56
CA ILE A 34 -10.23 -11.96 -3.74
C ILE A 34 -11.05 -10.69 -4.01
N SER A 35 -10.42 -9.51 -4.01
CA SER A 35 -11.09 -8.23 -4.26
C SER A 35 -11.74 -8.19 -5.64
N ILE A 36 -11.02 -8.61 -6.68
CA ILE A 36 -11.57 -8.71 -8.05
C ILE A 36 -12.76 -9.67 -8.09
N HIS A 37 -12.64 -10.83 -7.45
CA HIS A 37 -13.73 -11.82 -7.42
C HIS A 37 -14.97 -11.26 -6.70
N ARG A 38 -14.79 -10.59 -5.56
CA ARG A 38 -15.86 -9.96 -4.79
C ARG A 38 -16.59 -8.91 -5.62
N VAL A 39 -15.84 -7.98 -6.20
CA VAL A 39 -16.40 -6.91 -7.05
C VAL A 39 -17.19 -7.48 -8.23
N LYS A 40 -16.65 -8.51 -8.91
CA LYS A 40 -17.36 -9.20 -10.02
C LYS A 40 -18.69 -9.81 -9.60
N ASN A 41 -18.83 -10.19 -8.35
CA ASN A 41 -20.06 -10.76 -7.79
C ASN A 41 -20.92 -9.70 -7.05
N GLY A 42 -20.63 -8.42 -7.20
CA GLY A 42 -21.40 -7.32 -6.60
C GLY A 42 -21.20 -7.17 -5.09
N HIS A 43 -20.13 -7.74 -4.53
CA HIS A 43 -19.81 -7.61 -3.11
C HIS A 43 -18.85 -6.44 -2.90
N PHE A 44 -19.39 -5.30 -2.54
CA PHE A 44 -18.64 -4.08 -2.28
C PHE A 44 -18.38 -3.89 -0.78
N ILE A 45 -17.30 -3.19 -0.46
CA ILE A 45 -17.01 -2.69 0.90
C ILE A 45 -17.54 -1.26 0.96
N ASP A 46 -18.16 -0.91 2.08
CA ASP A 46 -18.58 0.47 2.33
C ASP A 46 -17.33 1.31 2.64
N LEU A 47 -16.97 2.18 1.70
CA LEU A 47 -15.79 3.02 1.78
C LEU A 47 -16.15 4.42 2.27
N PRO A 48 -15.33 5.02 3.15
CA PRO A 48 -15.55 6.41 3.53
C PRO A 48 -15.52 7.35 2.32
N ASN A 49 -16.38 8.36 2.30
CA ASN A 49 -16.51 9.29 1.16
C ASN A 49 -15.20 10.02 0.80
N HIS A 50 -14.32 10.25 1.79
CA HIS A 50 -13.03 10.92 1.57
C HIS A 50 -11.97 10.02 0.94
N PHE A 51 -12.20 8.70 0.91
CA PHE A 51 -11.23 7.73 0.43
C PHE A 51 -10.81 7.97 -1.03
N TYR A 52 -11.75 8.30 -1.90
CA TYR A 52 -11.48 8.60 -3.31
C TYR A 52 -10.70 9.91 -3.49
N GLN A 53 -11.02 10.91 -2.67
CA GLN A 53 -10.39 12.23 -2.75
C GLN A 53 -8.92 12.17 -2.37
N ASP A 54 -8.58 11.30 -1.43
CA ASP A 54 -7.22 11.20 -0.89
C ASP A 54 -6.31 10.31 -1.74
N TYR A 55 -6.83 9.21 -2.25
CA TYR A 55 -6.00 8.17 -2.89
C TYR A 55 -6.07 8.12 -4.41
N TYR A 56 -7.22 8.41 -5.00
CA TYR A 56 -7.36 8.33 -6.46
C TYR A 56 -6.41 9.26 -7.22
N PRO A 57 -6.20 10.52 -6.80
CA PRO A 57 -5.21 11.39 -7.45
C PRO A 57 -3.78 10.85 -7.39
N VAL A 58 -3.44 10.11 -6.33
CA VAL A 58 -2.12 9.47 -6.18
C VAL A 58 -1.95 8.35 -7.20
N LEU A 59 -2.97 7.53 -7.39
CA LEU A 59 -2.96 6.44 -8.37
C LEU A 59 -2.88 6.97 -9.80
N MET A 60 -3.59 8.05 -10.12
CA MET A 60 -3.56 8.69 -11.44
C MET A 60 -2.17 9.19 -11.85
N ASN A 61 -1.29 9.46 -10.88
CA ASN A 61 0.09 9.88 -11.13
C ASN A 61 1.06 8.71 -11.39
N LEU A 62 0.59 7.45 -11.30
CA LEU A 62 1.43 6.31 -11.65
C LEU A 62 1.69 6.27 -13.17
N PRO A 63 2.88 5.81 -13.60
CA PRO A 63 3.22 5.75 -15.02
C PRO A 63 2.21 4.92 -15.82
N ASP A 64 1.71 5.47 -16.90
CA ASP A 64 0.76 4.82 -17.83
C ASP A 64 -0.50 4.28 -17.14
N PHE A 65 -0.94 4.90 -16.02
CA PHE A 65 -2.01 4.38 -15.17
C PHE A 65 -3.32 4.19 -15.94
N GLU A 66 -3.74 5.16 -16.74
CA GLU A 66 -4.98 5.09 -17.53
C GLU A 66 -4.95 3.94 -18.55
N ASP A 67 -3.85 3.80 -19.28
CA ASP A 67 -3.66 2.72 -20.26
C ASP A 67 -3.66 1.35 -19.57
N LYS A 68 -3.02 1.26 -18.41
CA LYS A 68 -3.02 0.04 -17.60
C LYS A 68 -4.39 -0.29 -17.04
N LEU A 69 -5.15 0.69 -16.58
CA LEU A 69 -6.53 0.49 -16.15
C LEU A 69 -7.41 0.00 -17.31
N ALA A 70 -7.30 0.60 -18.49
CA ALA A 70 -8.04 0.17 -19.69
C ALA A 70 -7.72 -1.29 -20.04
N TYR A 71 -6.43 -1.65 -20.04
CA TYR A 71 -5.99 -3.03 -20.25
C TYR A 71 -6.58 -4.00 -19.22
N PHE A 72 -6.47 -3.68 -17.93
CA PHE A 72 -6.98 -4.56 -16.87
C PHE A 72 -8.50 -4.62 -16.86
N SER A 73 -9.18 -3.52 -17.17
CA SER A 73 -10.63 -3.47 -17.38
C SER A 73 -11.07 -4.54 -18.38
N GLN A 74 -10.41 -4.57 -19.53
CA GLN A 74 -10.67 -5.56 -20.58
C GLN A 74 -10.35 -7.00 -20.10
N GLN A 75 -9.21 -7.20 -19.45
CA GLN A 75 -8.77 -8.53 -19.01
C GLN A 75 -9.66 -9.12 -17.91
N PHE A 76 -10.16 -8.28 -17.00
CA PHE A 76 -11.04 -8.72 -15.92
C PHE A 76 -12.53 -8.69 -16.32
N GLY A 77 -12.88 -8.03 -17.42
CA GLY A 77 -14.28 -7.79 -17.79
C GLY A 77 -15.01 -6.96 -16.73
N LEU A 78 -14.33 -5.95 -16.19
CA LEU A 78 -14.83 -5.01 -15.19
C LEU A 78 -14.59 -3.59 -15.67
N GLU A 79 -15.61 -2.75 -15.62
CA GLU A 79 -15.39 -1.32 -15.82
C GLU A 79 -14.64 -0.75 -14.61
N MET A 80 -13.42 -0.25 -14.84
CA MET A 80 -12.55 0.28 -13.78
C MET A 80 -12.93 1.72 -13.44
N THR A 81 -14.15 1.92 -12.90
CA THR A 81 -14.55 3.20 -12.32
C THR A 81 -13.72 3.52 -11.08
N PRO A 82 -13.63 4.79 -10.62
CA PRO A 82 -12.94 5.15 -9.38
C PRO A 82 -13.37 4.28 -8.18
N ASP A 83 -14.67 3.96 -8.08
CA ASP A 83 -15.23 3.10 -7.03
C ASP A 83 -14.68 1.68 -7.11
N ILE A 84 -14.64 1.10 -8.29
CA ILE A 84 -14.11 -0.24 -8.52
C ILE A 84 -12.61 -0.29 -8.23
N VAL A 85 -11.88 0.73 -8.69
CA VAL A 85 -10.45 0.86 -8.39
C VAL A 85 -10.21 0.91 -6.90
N ALA A 86 -10.95 1.72 -6.16
CA ALA A 86 -10.84 1.80 -4.70
C ALA A 86 -11.17 0.45 -4.02
N GLN A 87 -12.21 -0.25 -4.46
CA GLN A 87 -12.57 -1.59 -3.94
C GLN A 87 -11.46 -2.63 -4.15
N ILE A 88 -10.78 -2.57 -5.28
CA ILE A 88 -9.68 -3.49 -5.60
C ILE A 88 -8.40 -3.12 -4.83
N PHE A 89 -8.14 -1.84 -4.71
CA PHE A 89 -6.91 -1.33 -4.09
C PHE A 89 -7.02 -1.05 -2.59
N ILE A 90 -8.18 -1.26 -1.96
CA ILE A 90 -8.39 -0.88 -0.57
C ILE A 90 -7.34 -1.45 0.38
N SER A 91 -6.94 -2.69 0.19
CA SER A 91 -5.89 -3.34 1.00
C SER A 91 -4.51 -2.70 0.83
N PHE A 92 -4.30 -2.05 -0.31
CA PHE A 92 -3.09 -1.32 -0.61
C PHE A 92 -3.18 0.14 -0.15
N LEU A 93 -4.36 0.74 -0.31
CA LEU A 93 -4.61 2.16 -0.03
C LEU A 93 -4.89 2.45 1.45
N GLN A 94 -5.36 1.48 2.22
CA GLN A 94 -5.53 1.61 3.68
C GLN A 94 -4.21 1.73 4.43
N ASN A 95 -3.13 1.45 3.75
CA ASN A 95 -1.80 1.61 4.31
C ASN A 95 -1.33 3.00 3.90
N ASP A 96 -1.14 3.93 4.82
CA ASP A 96 -0.60 5.29 4.58
C ASP A 96 0.78 5.25 3.89
N ILE A 97 0.79 4.59 2.72
CA ILE A 97 1.97 4.44 1.90
C ILE A 97 2.14 5.71 1.10
N PHE A 98 3.17 6.40 1.39
CA PHE A 98 3.58 7.53 0.59
C PHE A 98 4.40 7.02 -0.60
N LEU A 99 3.81 7.11 -1.79
CA LEU A 99 4.46 6.67 -3.04
C LEU A 99 5.64 7.56 -3.42
N ASP A 100 5.68 8.76 -2.86
CA ASP A 100 6.65 9.80 -3.12
C ASP A 100 7.15 10.37 -1.77
N PRO A 101 8.47 10.55 -1.57
CA PRO A 101 9.02 11.18 -0.38
C PRO A 101 8.40 12.55 -0.09
N GLN A 102 8.14 13.36 -1.12
CA GLN A 102 7.57 14.69 -0.96
C GLN A 102 6.17 14.63 -0.33
N GLN A 103 5.34 13.68 -0.75
CA GLN A 103 4.02 13.46 -0.16
C GLN A 103 4.10 13.12 1.34
N PHE A 104 5.07 12.29 1.72
CA PHE A 104 5.33 11.99 3.12
C PHE A 104 5.67 13.24 3.93
N PHE A 105 6.61 14.06 3.44
CA PHE A 105 7.00 15.29 4.13
C PHE A 105 5.88 16.33 4.19
N ASP A 106 5.08 16.45 3.14
CA ASP A 106 3.92 17.33 3.11
C ASP A 106 2.83 16.87 4.10
N SER A 107 2.76 15.58 4.37
CA SER A 107 1.81 15.01 5.33
C SER A 107 2.17 15.30 6.80
N LEU A 108 3.44 15.56 7.13
CA LEU A 108 3.90 15.77 8.51
C LEU A 108 3.21 16.94 9.21
N ASN A 109 2.74 17.94 8.45
CA ASN A 109 2.00 19.09 8.97
C ASN A 109 0.50 18.82 9.11
N LYS A 110 -0.02 17.76 8.46
CA LYS A 110 -1.46 17.48 8.36
C LYS A 110 -1.86 16.22 9.13
N ASN A 111 -0.91 15.30 9.33
CA ASN A 111 -1.15 13.98 9.89
C ASN A 111 -0.26 13.74 11.11
N ASP A 112 -0.88 13.60 12.28
CA ASP A 112 -0.19 13.36 13.55
C ASP A 112 0.55 12.02 13.57
N GLU A 113 0.01 10.99 12.93
CA GLU A 113 0.63 9.67 12.87
C GLU A 113 1.93 9.68 12.05
N SER A 114 1.91 10.32 10.88
CA SER A 114 3.11 10.51 10.07
C SER A 114 4.18 11.30 10.82
N ARG A 115 3.77 12.35 11.54
CA ARG A 115 4.68 13.17 12.36
C ARG A 115 5.30 12.37 13.50
N CYS A 116 4.50 11.60 14.24
CA CYS A 116 5.00 10.73 15.31
C CYS A 116 5.96 9.67 14.77
N SER A 117 5.63 9.06 13.64
CA SER A 117 6.50 8.09 12.96
C SER A 117 7.83 8.71 12.56
N TYR A 118 7.81 9.89 11.93
CA TYR A 118 9.03 10.62 11.56
C TYR A 118 9.91 10.91 12.77
N GLN A 119 9.34 11.42 13.86
CA GLN A 119 10.07 11.73 15.08
C GLN A 119 10.71 10.47 15.70
N LEU A 120 9.96 9.38 15.77
CA LEU A 120 10.46 8.11 16.32
C LEU A 120 11.60 7.56 15.48
N LEU A 121 11.43 7.50 14.15
CA LEU A 121 12.44 6.98 13.23
C LEU A 121 13.70 7.85 13.24
N SER A 122 13.55 9.17 13.28
CA SER A 122 14.69 10.10 13.42
C SER A 122 15.49 9.84 14.68
N GLN A 123 14.82 9.64 15.81
CA GLN A 123 15.50 9.31 17.07
C GLN A 123 16.21 7.95 17.02
N ILE A 124 15.61 6.96 16.39
CA ILE A 124 16.24 5.64 16.20
C ILE A 124 17.50 5.77 15.36
N LEU A 125 17.43 6.45 14.22
CA LEU A 125 18.57 6.66 13.33
C LEU A 125 19.69 7.45 14.01
N GLU A 126 19.34 8.47 14.80
CA GLU A 126 20.32 9.23 15.58
C GLU A 126 21.04 8.36 16.61
N ARG A 127 20.32 7.51 17.34
CA ARG A 127 20.90 6.57 18.29
C ARG A 127 21.81 5.55 17.61
N LEU A 128 21.38 5.00 16.47
CA LEU A 128 22.21 4.07 15.69
C LEU A 128 23.48 4.77 15.15
N SER A 129 23.34 5.99 14.65
CA SER A 129 24.46 6.81 14.18
C SER A 129 25.51 6.99 15.28
N LYS A 130 25.08 7.33 16.50
CA LYS A 130 25.97 7.48 17.66
C LYS A 130 26.58 6.16 18.13
N ALA A 131 25.76 5.09 18.22
CA ALA A 131 26.21 3.80 18.72
C ALA A 131 27.24 3.11 17.81
N PHE A 132 27.08 3.26 16.51
CA PHE A 132 27.94 2.61 15.52
C PHE A 132 28.91 3.55 14.81
N ASN A 133 28.92 4.84 15.19
CA ASN A 133 29.73 5.89 14.56
C ASN A 133 29.58 5.93 13.03
N ILE A 134 28.34 5.82 12.54
CA ILE A 134 27.98 5.87 11.12
C ILE A 134 27.20 7.15 10.81
N LYS A 135 27.30 7.62 9.57
CA LYS A 135 26.47 8.71 9.06
C LYS A 135 25.57 8.19 7.96
N PHE A 136 24.27 8.45 8.09
CA PHE A 136 23.32 8.15 7.03
C PHE A 136 23.33 9.29 6.00
N ALA A 137 23.66 8.97 4.75
CA ALA A 137 23.81 9.96 3.69
C ALA A 137 22.47 10.63 3.31
N ASN A 138 21.41 9.83 3.22
CA ASN A 138 20.07 10.27 2.81
C ASN A 138 19.08 10.01 3.94
N HIS A 139 19.21 10.79 5.03
CA HIS A 139 18.43 10.59 6.26
C HIS A 139 16.91 10.61 6.01
N ASP A 140 16.43 11.59 5.28
CA ASP A 140 15.01 11.77 5.03
C ASP A 140 14.42 10.67 4.12
N GLU A 141 15.12 10.33 3.06
CA GLU A 141 14.72 9.21 2.18
C GLU A 141 14.70 7.88 2.94
N LEU A 142 15.67 7.67 3.83
CA LEU A 142 15.70 6.49 4.69
C LEU A 142 14.51 6.45 5.65
N ILE A 143 14.13 7.60 6.25
CA ILE A 143 12.94 7.68 7.11
C ILE A 143 11.68 7.35 6.33
N TRP A 144 11.51 7.88 5.14
CA TRP A 144 10.37 7.56 4.28
C TRP A 144 10.29 6.06 3.98
N HIS A 145 11.40 5.43 3.58
CA HIS A 145 11.45 3.99 3.36
C HIS A 145 11.14 3.17 4.62
N LEU A 146 11.69 3.57 5.77
CA LEU A 146 11.43 2.92 7.05
C LEU A 146 9.98 3.09 7.50
N HIS A 147 9.40 4.28 7.31
CA HIS A 147 7.99 4.53 7.58
C HIS A 147 7.11 3.57 6.79
N ASN A 148 7.28 3.53 5.48
CA ASN A 148 6.53 2.62 4.62
C ASN A 148 6.72 1.15 5.00
N THR A 149 7.94 0.74 5.35
CA THR A 149 8.26 -0.65 5.75
C THR A 149 7.61 -0.99 7.10
N ALA A 150 7.74 -0.13 8.11
CA ALA A 150 7.17 -0.35 9.43
C ALA A 150 5.63 -0.39 9.41
N TYR A 151 5.02 0.38 8.53
CA TYR A 151 3.59 0.39 8.35
C TYR A 151 3.09 -0.96 7.82
N PHE A 152 3.77 -1.57 6.87
CA PHE A 152 3.42 -2.92 6.38
C PHE A 152 3.55 -3.99 7.45
N GLU A 153 4.59 -3.94 8.27
CA GLU A 153 4.77 -4.92 9.36
C GLU A 153 3.67 -4.82 10.42
N ARG A 154 3.16 -3.62 10.69
CA ARG A 154 1.98 -3.44 11.56
C ARG A 154 0.74 -4.11 10.98
N GLN A 155 0.50 -3.99 9.67
CA GLN A 155 -0.65 -4.60 9.01
C GLN A 155 -0.56 -6.12 8.99
N GLU A 156 0.63 -6.70 8.81
CA GLU A 156 0.82 -8.16 8.94
C GLU A 156 0.47 -8.66 10.34
N THR A 157 0.81 -7.89 11.38
CA THR A 157 0.54 -8.27 12.77
C THR A 157 -0.96 -8.19 13.11
N PHE A 158 -1.72 -7.32 12.45
CA PHE A 158 -3.16 -7.17 12.68
C PHE A 158 -4.03 -8.06 11.76
N SER A 159 -3.56 -8.43 10.57
CA SER A 159 -4.33 -9.26 9.65
C SER A 159 -4.13 -10.77 9.88
N THR A 160 -3.01 -11.18 10.43
CA THR A 160 -2.71 -12.59 10.70
C THR A 160 -3.55 -13.19 11.83
N PRO A 161 -3.78 -12.54 12.98
CA PRO A 161 -4.63 -13.07 14.03
C PRO A 161 -6.09 -13.28 13.62
N LEU A 162 -6.66 -12.36 12.84
CA LEU A 162 -8.05 -12.46 12.38
C LEU A 162 -8.32 -13.65 11.45
N LEU A 163 -7.31 -14.11 10.72
CA LEU A 163 -7.41 -15.31 9.88
C LEU A 163 -7.32 -16.61 10.69
N PHE A 164 -6.67 -16.59 11.85
CA PHE A 164 -6.48 -17.78 12.69
C PHE A 164 -7.51 -17.89 13.84
N GLU A 165 -8.05 -16.78 14.33
CA GLU A 165 -9.08 -16.82 15.37
C GLU A 165 -10.43 -17.37 14.87
N GLN A 166 -10.73 -17.32 13.59
CA GLN A 166 -11.93 -17.94 13.02
C GLN A 166 -11.85 -19.47 12.90
N LYS A 167 -10.74 -20.09 13.21
CA LYS A 167 -10.59 -21.57 13.26
C LYS A 167 -10.68 -22.19 14.64
N GLY A 168 -11.02 -21.42 15.65
CA GLY A 168 -11.39 -21.94 16.97
C GLY A 168 -12.82 -22.47 17.00
N ILE A 169 -13.13 -23.45 16.15
CA ILE A 169 -14.33 -24.27 16.34
C ILE A 169 -13.86 -25.56 17.01
N THR A 170 -14.17 -25.63 18.29
CA THR A 170 -14.24 -26.87 19.07
C THR A 170 -15.32 -27.78 18.50
#